data_2fcc1fe6719db7d5bb9642366cf16ef3
#
_entry.id   2fcc1fe6719db7d5bb9642366cf16ef3
#
_cell.length_a   1.000
_cell.length_b   1.000
_cell.length_c   1.000
_cell.angle_alpha   90.00
_cell.angle_beta   90.00
_cell.angle_gamma   90.00
#
_symmetry.space_group_name_H-M   'P 1'
#
loop_
_entity.id
_entity.type
_entity.pdbx_description
1 polymer ?
#
loop_
_entity_poly.entity_id
_entity_poly.type
_entity_poly.pdbx_seq_one_letter_code
_entity_poly.pdbx_strand_id
1 'polypeptide(L)'
;MLIDLNQYVKPRLYIMDGITAMEGNGPGSGDPVAMNLILMSADPVALDSVFARLVYLKPEMVPTNYHGEKMGLGNCRVENIKVVVVEENPSASVVRDKGSEMIAREKQRQNANVSVDKKQIGIDVVCNVISMEALIEKYGNPNFNVDRTKVRNNVWTKLAKALNIFQKKPYIEPDKCIRCGICVNSCPVPSKAVDFRNGKNNPPVYDYKKCIRCFCCQEMCPKKAIKVK
;
A
#
# COMPACT_ATOMS: atom_id res chain seq x y z
N MET A 1 12.25 -9.16 -5.97
CA MET A 1 10.94 -9.86 -6.11
C MET A 1 9.82 -8.94 -6.60
N LEU A 2 9.36 -7.89 -5.89
CA LEU A 2 8.27 -7.02 -6.41
C LEU A 2 8.63 -6.35 -7.73
N ILE A 3 9.84 -5.83 -7.86
CA ILE A 3 10.33 -5.18 -9.08
C ILE A 3 10.42 -6.20 -10.22
N ASP A 4 10.97 -7.39 -9.96
CA ASP A 4 11.09 -8.46 -10.93
C ASP A 4 9.73 -8.92 -11.47
N LEU A 5 8.71 -9.00 -10.58
CA LEU A 5 7.33 -9.29 -10.97
C LEU A 5 6.78 -8.22 -11.92
N ASN A 6 6.99 -6.93 -11.61
CA ASN A 6 6.56 -5.85 -12.48
C ASN A 6 7.28 -5.86 -13.84
N GLN A 7 8.57 -6.16 -13.85
CA GLN A 7 9.33 -6.30 -15.10
C GLN A 7 8.87 -7.51 -15.94
N TYR A 8 8.43 -8.58 -15.29
CA TYR A 8 7.93 -9.78 -15.97
C TYR A 8 6.51 -9.59 -16.52
N VAL A 9 5.59 -9.14 -15.67
CA VAL A 9 4.15 -8.98 -16.02
C VAL A 9 3.93 -7.77 -16.93
N LYS A 10 4.72 -6.69 -16.77
CA LYS A 10 4.62 -5.42 -17.50
C LYS A 10 3.22 -4.84 -17.53
N PRO A 11 2.59 -4.55 -16.38
CA PRO A 11 1.30 -3.88 -16.34
C PRO A 11 1.32 -2.57 -17.14
N ARG A 12 0.22 -2.26 -17.81
CA ARG A 12 0.11 -1.03 -18.62
C ARG A 12 -0.40 0.18 -17.82
N LEU A 13 -1.05 -0.09 -16.71
CA LEU A 13 -1.62 0.92 -15.81
C LEU A 13 -1.51 0.44 -14.37
N TYR A 14 -1.13 1.36 -13.50
CA TYR A 14 -1.11 1.20 -12.05
C TYR A 14 -2.08 2.18 -11.44
N ILE A 15 -2.89 1.72 -10.49
CA ILE A 15 -3.88 2.53 -9.80
C ILE A 15 -3.64 2.37 -8.30
N MET A 16 -3.56 3.50 -7.59
CA MET A 16 -3.46 3.54 -6.13
C MET A 16 -4.74 4.17 -5.59
N ASP A 17 -5.50 3.40 -4.83
CA ASP A 17 -6.61 3.91 -4.05
C ASP A 17 -6.08 4.53 -2.74
N GLY A 18 -6.20 5.82 -2.62
CA GLY A 18 -5.86 6.62 -1.46
C GLY A 18 -7.07 7.39 -0.92
N ILE A 19 -8.30 6.99 -1.25
CA ILE A 19 -9.50 7.60 -0.64
C ILE A 19 -9.41 7.45 0.87
N THR A 20 -9.18 6.21 1.33
CA THR A 20 -8.83 5.93 2.72
C THR A 20 -7.50 5.20 2.75
N ALA A 21 -6.45 5.92 3.05
CA ALA A 21 -5.12 5.35 3.24
C ALA A 21 -4.99 4.73 4.64
N MET A 22 -3.91 4.00 4.86
CA MET A 22 -3.60 3.40 6.16
C MET A 22 -2.23 3.83 6.63
N GLU A 23 -2.14 4.29 7.86
CA GLU A 23 -0.88 4.66 8.48
C GLU A 23 -0.51 3.75 9.65
N GLY A 24 0.71 3.92 10.18
CA GLY A 24 1.18 3.16 11.34
C GLY A 24 1.54 1.71 11.01
N ASN A 25 1.08 0.77 11.83
CA ASN A 25 1.48 -0.63 11.76
C ASN A 25 0.46 -1.47 10.95
N GLY A 26 0.21 -1.09 9.70
CA GLY A 26 -0.64 -1.85 8.77
C GLY A 26 -0.08 -3.23 8.40
N PRO A 27 -0.86 -4.06 7.70
CA PRO A 27 -2.27 -3.82 7.34
C PRO A 27 -3.28 -4.13 8.46
N GLY A 28 -3.01 -5.08 9.34
CA GLY A 28 -4.00 -5.55 10.32
C GLY A 28 -4.14 -4.67 11.57
N SER A 29 -3.17 -3.80 11.84
CA SER A 29 -3.12 -2.93 13.04
C SER A 29 -2.78 -1.49 12.70
N GLY A 30 -2.98 -1.08 11.45
CA GLY A 30 -2.85 0.31 11.03
C GLY A 30 -4.11 1.11 11.32
N ASP A 31 -3.97 2.41 11.28
CA ASP A 31 -5.05 3.37 11.49
C ASP A 31 -5.49 3.95 10.13
N PRO A 32 -6.80 4.05 9.86
CA PRO A 32 -7.29 4.61 8.61
C PRO A 32 -7.14 6.14 8.61
N VAL A 33 -6.70 6.68 7.47
CA VAL A 33 -6.54 8.12 7.24
C VAL A 33 -7.15 8.50 5.91
N ALA A 34 -8.06 9.47 5.91
CA ALA A 34 -8.65 9.99 4.69
C ALA A 34 -7.62 10.85 3.93
N MET A 35 -7.19 10.39 2.77
CA MET A 35 -6.37 11.16 1.84
C MET A 35 -7.19 11.70 0.66
N ASN A 36 -8.39 11.11 0.41
CA ASN A 36 -9.37 11.55 -0.60
C ASN A 36 -8.78 11.71 -2.01
N LEU A 37 -7.90 10.79 -2.41
CA LEU A 37 -7.24 10.83 -3.70
C LEU A 37 -7.16 9.44 -4.35
N ILE A 38 -7.10 9.44 -5.67
CA ILE A 38 -6.76 8.27 -6.48
C ILE A 38 -5.60 8.69 -7.39
N LEU A 39 -4.55 7.89 -7.42
CA LEU A 39 -3.41 8.09 -8.30
C LEU A 39 -3.38 7.04 -9.40
N MET A 40 -3.02 7.46 -10.60
CA MET A 40 -2.87 6.56 -11.75
C MET A 40 -1.60 6.88 -12.51
N SER A 41 -0.87 5.87 -12.95
CA SER A 41 0.33 6.04 -13.77
C SER A 41 0.62 4.79 -14.59
N ALA A 42 1.31 4.94 -15.72
CA ALA A 42 1.95 3.84 -16.42
C ALA A 42 3.32 3.46 -15.80
N ASP A 43 3.85 4.33 -14.91
CA ASP A 43 5.11 4.16 -14.21
C ASP A 43 4.84 3.91 -12.71
N PRO A 44 5.07 2.68 -12.19
CA PRO A 44 4.79 2.35 -10.79
C PRO A 44 5.71 3.08 -9.82
N VAL A 45 6.96 3.35 -10.23
CA VAL A 45 7.94 4.04 -9.38
C VAL A 45 7.56 5.52 -9.24
N ALA A 46 7.12 6.15 -10.33
CA ALA A 46 6.62 7.51 -10.31
C ALA A 46 5.35 7.63 -9.45
N LEU A 47 4.42 6.67 -9.56
CA LEU A 47 3.21 6.61 -8.75
C LEU A 47 3.53 6.62 -7.25
N ASP A 48 4.35 5.67 -6.80
CA ASP A 48 4.77 5.54 -5.41
C ASP A 48 5.59 6.76 -4.95
N SER A 49 6.38 7.36 -5.84
CA SER A 49 7.20 8.55 -5.54
C SER A 49 6.33 9.78 -5.29
N VAL A 50 5.27 9.97 -6.07
CA VAL A 50 4.30 11.05 -5.85
C VAL A 50 3.60 10.86 -4.50
N PHE A 51 3.11 9.65 -4.19
CA PHE A 51 2.47 9.38 -2.90
C PHE A 51 3.44 9.58 -1.73
N ALA A 52 4.69 9.13 -1.85
CA ALA A 52 5.71 9.36 -0.84
C ALA A 52 5.87 10.87 -0.53
N ARG A 53 5.88 11.72 -1.56
CA ARG A 53 5.95 13.17 -1.39
C ARG A 53 4.73 13.75 -0.69
N LEU A 54 3.52 13.26 -1.01
CA LEU A 54 2.29 13.69 -0.36
C LEU A 54 2.26 13.40 1.15
N VAL A 55 2.95 12.36 1.60
CA VAL A 55 3.13 12.05 3.03
C VAL A 55 4.45 12.55 3.60
N TYR A 56 5.11 13.50 2.92
CA TYR A 56 6.39 14.11 3.32
C TYR A 56 7.52 13.10 3.53
N LEU A 57 7.48 11.97 2.83
CA LEU A 57 8.56 10.99 2.77
C LEU A 57 9.41 11.25 1.51
N LYS A 58 10.71 11.06 1.61
CA LYS A 58 11.59 11.11 0.43
C LYS A 58 11.41 9.83 -0.38
N PRO A 59 11.12 9.91 -1.69
CA PRO A 59 10.88 8.72 -2.52
C PRO A 59 12.00 7.68 -2.47
N GLU A 60 13.25 8.13 -2.38
CA GLU A 60 14.43 7.25 -2.33
C GLU A 60 14.55 6.46 -1.01
N MET A 61 13.78 6.83 0.02
CA MET A 61 13.70 6.07 1.26
C MET A 61 12.82 4.82 1.14
N VAL A 62 11.97 4.77 0.12
CA VAL A 62 11.16 3.61 -0.22
C VAL A 62 12.03 2.62 -1.00
N PRO A 63 12.36 1.42 -0.46
CA PRO A 63 13.31 0.52 -1.11
C PRO A 63 12.88 0.09 -2.51
N THR A 64 11.58 -0.07 -2.76
CA THR A 64 11.04 -0.41 -4.07
C THR A 64 11.26 0.69 -5.09
N ASN A 65 11.15 1.96 -4.71
CA ASN A 65 11.36 3.09 -5.60
C ASN A 65 12.83 3.21 -5.99
N TYR A 66 13.73 3.19 -5.01
CA TYR A 66 15.18 3.26 -5.27
C TYR A 66 15.67 2.14 -6.18
N HIS A 67 15.27 0.89 -5.87
CA HIS A 67 15.69 -0.24 -6.70
C HIS A 67 14.93 -0.29 -8.03
N GLY A 68 13.69 0.17 -8.09
CA GLY A 68 12.89 0.24 -9.30
C GLY A 68 13.50 1.19 -10.33
N GLU A 69 13.93 2.39 -9.91
CA GLU A 69 14.64 3.32 -10.79
C GLU A 69 15.98 2.73 -11.25
N LYS A 70 16.75 2.15 -10.34
CA LYS A 70 18.04 1.54 -10.67
C LYS A 70 17.94 0.39 -11.68
N MET A 71 16.84 -0.35 -11.67
CA MET A 71 16.56 -1.45 -12.60
C MET A 71 15.78 -0.99 -13.84
N GLY A 72 15.56 0.30 -14.02
CA GLY A 72 14.89 0.87 -15.20
C GLY A 72 13.38 0.61 -15.27
N LEU A 73 12.72 0.34 -14.12
CA LEU A 73 11.27 0.13 -14.07
C LEU A 73 10.50 1.45 -14.16
N GLY A 74 11.06 2.57 -13.67
CA GLY A 74 10.42 3.87 -13.69
C GLY A 74 11.28 4.97 -13.04
N ASN A 75 10.67 6.14 -12.80
CA ASN A 75 11.34 7.33 -12.28
C ASN A 75 11.04 7.55 -10.81
N CYS A 76 12.08 7.60 -9.97
CA CYS A 76 11.98 7.96 -8.56
C CYS A 76 12.13 9.47 -8.32
N ARG A 77 12.82 10.17 -9.23
CA ARG A 77 13.12 11.61 -9.12
C ARG A 77 11.92 12.43 -9.52
N VAL A 78 11.40 13.19 -8.57
CA VAL A 78 10.17 13.98 -8.75
C VAL A 78 10.30 15.08 -9.81
N GLU A 79 11.51 15.55 -10.07
CA GLU A 79 11.80 16.53 -11.11
C GLU A 79 11.48 16.02 -12.53
N ASN A 80 11.52 14.70 -12.70
CA ASN A 80 11.23 14.02 -13.97
C ASN A 80 9.77 13.54 -14.05
N ILE A 81 8.95 13.79 -13.02
CA ILE A 81 7.56 13.32 -12.95
C ILE A 81 6.63 14.49 -13.23
N LYS A 82 5.84 14.36 -14.30
CA LYS A 82 4.77 15.29 -14.62
C LYS A 82 3.47 14.83 -13.99
N VAL A 83 2.90 15.66 -13.12
CA VAL A 83 1.61 15.37 -12.47
C VAL A 83 0.49 16.13 -13.14
N VAL A 84 -0.61 15.45 -13.39
CA VAL A 84 -1.85 16.03 -13.93
C VAL A 84 -2.96 15.78 -12.92
N VAL A 85 -3.57 16.84 -12.44
CA VAL A 85 -4.76 16.75 -11.57
C VAL A 85 -6.00 16.81 -12.45
N VAL A 86 -6.90 15.87 -12.19
CA VAL A 86 -8.18 15.74 -12.88
C VAL A 86 -9.27 16.08 -11.86
N GLU A 87 -9.99 17.17 -12.10
CA GLU A 87 -11.09 17.63 -11.24
C GLU A 87 -12.38 17.73 -12.04
N GLU A 88 -13.51 17.46 -11.39
CA GLU A 88 -14.81 17.76 -11.98
C GLU A 88 -14.97 19.28 -12.11
N ASN A 89 -15.48 19.74 -13.24
CA ASN A 89 -15.80 21.14 -13.42
C ASN A 89 -17.00 21.50 -12.51
N PRO A 90 -16.84 22.36 -11.49
CA PRO A 90 -17.93 22.69 -10.58
C PRO A 90 -19.11 23.42 -11.28
N SER A 91 -18.91 23.89 -12.50
CA SER A 91 -19.95 24.53 -13.32
C SER A 91 -20.73 23.54 -14.22
N ALA A 92 -20.34 22.27 -14.26
CA ALA A 92 -21.04 21.25 -15.04
C ALA A 92 -22.30 20.79 -14.27
N SER A 93 -23.47 21.08 -14.81
CA SER A 93 -24.74 20.51 -14.30
C SER A 93 -24.70 18.98 -14.49
N VAL A 94 -24.66 18.26 -13.37
CA VAL A 94 -24.69 16.80 -13.38
C VAL A 94 -26.06 16.35 -13.89
N VAL A 95 -26.16 16.02 -15.16
CA VAL A 95 -27.30 15.26 -15.69
C VAL A 95 -27.12 13.82 -15.20
N ARG A 96 -27.79 13.47 -14.11
CA ARG A 96 -27.91 12.09 -13.63
C ARG A 96 -28.77 11.32 -14.62
N ASP A 97 -28.16 10.76 -15.65
CA ASP A 97 -28.84 9.85 -16.52
C ASP A 97 -28.91 8.45 -15.88
N LYS A 98 -30.10 7.85 -15.95
CA LYS A 98 -30.42 6.59 -15.27
C LYS A 98 -29.62 5.45 -15.90
N GLY A 99 -28.85 4.74 -15.08
CA GLY A 99 -27.86 3.70 -15.47
C GLY A 99 -28.39 2.42 -16.14
N SER A 100 -29.52 2.47 -16.87
CA SER A 100 -30.06 1.30 -17.58
C SER A 100 -29.70 1.23 -19.08
N GLU A 101 -29.17 2.31 -19.66
CA GLU A 101 -28.80 2.31 -21.10
C GLU A 101 -27.33 1.98 -21.39
N MET A 102 -26.45 2.03 -20.39
CA MET A 102 -25.01 1.78 -20.59
C MET A 102 -24.67 0.31 -20.89
N ILE A 103 -25.43 -0.65 -20.35
CA ILE A 103 -25.13 -2.09 -20.49
C ILE A 103 -25.45 -2.61 -21.93
N ALA A 104 -26.35 -1.99 -22.65
CA ALA A 104 -26.71 -2.40 -23.99
C ALA A 104 -25.72 -1.99 -25.09
N ARG A 105 -24.89 -0.93 -24.84
CA ARG A 105 -23.95 -0.38 -25.83
C ARG A 105 -22.55 -1.02 -25.80
N GLU A 106 -22.19 -1.70 -24.74
CA GLU A 106 -20.87 -2.29 -24.56
C GLU A 106 -20.63 -3.55 -25.42
N LYS A 107 -21.70 -4.24 -25.83
CA LYS A 107 -21.61 -5.43 -26.68
C LYS A 107 -21.31 -5.16 -28.17
N GLN A 108 -21.34 -3.91 -28.62
CA GLN A 108 -21.11 -3.56 -30.04
C GLN A 108 -19.70 -2.95 -30.32
N ARG A 109 -18.80 -2.79 -29.30
CA ARG A 109 -17.54 -2.04 -29.42
C ARG A 109 -16.27 -2.87 -29.48
N GLN A 110 -16.31 -4.13 -29.88
CA GLN A 110 -15.08 -4.95 -29.94
C GLN A 110 -14.18 -4.71 -31.16
N ASN A 111 -14.51 -3.79 -32.09
CA ASN A 111 -13.70 -3.53 -33.28
C ASN A 111 -13.67 -2.04 -33.66
N ALA A 112 -13.03 -1.17 -32.87
CA ALA A 112 -12.71 0.17 -33.40
C ALA A 112 -11.56 0.80 -32.58
N ASN A 113 -10.60 1.40 -33.26
CA ASN A 113 -9.60 2.31 -32.71
C ASN A 113 -10.29 3.45 -31.95
N VAL A 114 -10.15 3.46 -30.60
CA VAL A 114 -10.88 4.41 -29.75
C VAL A 114 -10.08 5.69 -29.66
N SER A 115 -10.43 6.69 -30.45
CA SER A 115 -10.30 8.08 -30.05
C SER A 115 -11.43 8.35 -29.04
N VAL A 116 -11.09 8.57 -27.76
CA VAL A 116 -12.09 8.87 -26.73
C VAL A 116 -12.63 10.27 -27.00
N ASP A 117 -13.84 10.37 -27.51
CA ASP A 117 -14.54 11.62 -27.68
C ASP A 117 -15.04 12.08 -26.28
N LYS A 118 -14.48 13.16 -25.75
CA LYS A 118 -14.75 13.73 -24.41
C LYS A 118 -16.23 14.04 -24.17
N LYS A 119 -17.03 14.10 -25.21
CA LYS A 119 -18.45 14.48 -25.16
C LYS A 119 -19.42 13.35 -24.76
N GLN A 120 -18.96 12.09 -24.71
CA GLN A 120 -19.86 10.94 -24.50
C GLN A 120 -20.06 10.52 -23.03
N ILE A 121 -19.31 11.08 -22.07
CA ILE A 121 -19.39 10.65 -20.66
C ILE A 121 -20.19 11.65 -19.80
N GLY A 122 -20.56 12.80 -20.34
CA GLY A 122 -21.39 13.79 -19.62
C GLY A 122 -20.70 14.42 -18.37
N ILE A 123 -19.39 14.20 -18.22
CA ILE A 123 -18.59 14.77 -17.13
C ILE A 123 -17.57 15.71 -17.78
N ASP A 124 -17.72 17.01 -17.53
CA ASP A 124 -16.71 17.99 -17.90
C ASP A 124 -15.54 17.90 -16.91
N VAL A 125 -14.42 17.39 -17.40
CA VAL A 125 -13.20 17.18 -16.60
C VAL A 125 -12.16 18.23 -16.98
N VAL A 126 -11.66 18.94 -15.99
CA VAL A 126 -10.53 19.86 -16.15
C VAL A 126 -9.23 19.14 -15.81
N CYS A 127 -8.32 19.09 -16.76
CA CYS A 127 -6.99 18.49 -16.59
C CYS A 127 -5.95 19.59 -16.44
N ASN A 128 -5.41 19.79 -15.26
CA ASN A 128 -4.40 20.79 -14.97
C ASN A 128 -3.05 20.14 -14.67
N VAL A 129 -2.00 20.59 -15.36
CA VAL A 129 -0.64 20.26 -14.97
C VAL A 129 -0.30 21.05 -13.72
N ILE A 130 0.15 20.37 -12.68
CA ILE A 130 0.49 20.98 -11.39
C ILE A 130 1.95 20.71 -11.05
N SER A 131 2.61 21.67 -10.39
CA SER A 131 3.95 21.43 -9.85
C SER A 131 3.86 20.51 -8.61
N MET A 132 4.96 19.84 -8.26
CA MET A 132 5.01 18.96 -7.10
C MET A 132 4.76 19.74 -5.80
N GLU A 133 5.27 20.97 -5.70
CA GLU A 133 5.10 21.84 -4.55
C GLU A 133 3.63 22.19 -4.35
N ALA A 134 2.94 22.64 -5.40
CA ALA A 134 1.52 22.97 -5.35
C ALA A 134 0.65 21.72 -5.08
N LEU A 135 1.06 20.56 -5.58
CA LEU A 135 0.40 19.29 -5.27
C LEU A 135 0.51 18.94 -3.77
N ILE A 136 1.72 19.09 -3.19
CA ILE A 136 1.96 18.82 -1.78
C ILE A 136 1.21 19.82 -0.90
N GLU A 137 1.19 21.09 -1.27
CA GLU A 137 0.44 22.12 -0.55
C GLU A 137 -1.07 21.82 -0.50
N LYS A 138 -1.65 21.38 -1.63
CA LYS A 138 -3.08 21.12 -1.76
C LYS A 138 -3.53 19.78 -1.17
N TYR A 139 -2.75 18.73 -1.32
CA TYR A 139 -3.14 17.35 -1.00
C TYR A 139 -2.23 16.64 0.00
N GLY A 140 -1.12 17.28 0.40
CA GLY A 140 -0.14 16.68 1.30
C GLY A 140 -0.64 16.55 2.74
N ASN A 141 -0.25 15.47 3.40
CA ASN A 141 -0.52 15.25 4.82
C ASN A 141 0.79 15.14 5.61
N PRO A 142 1.26 16.23 6.25
CA PRO A 142 2.49 16.21 7.04
C PRO A 142 2.37 15.37 8.32
N ASN A 143 1.15 15.16 8.81
CA ASN A 143 0.86 14.40 10.03
C ASN A 143 0.73 12.90 9.78
N PHE A 144 0.85 12.45 8.53
CA PHE A 144 0.79 11.02 8.20
C PHE A 144 1.87 10.25 8.96
N ASN A 145 1.47 9.23 9.72
CA ASN A 145 2.36 8.46 10.59
C ASN A 145 3.21 7.47 9.79
N VAL A 146 4.33 7.95 9.28
CA VAL A 146 5.33 7.16 8.55
C VAL A 146 6.73 7.43 9.11
N ASP A 147 7.57 6.41 9.17
CA ASP A 147 8.95 6.57 9.60
C ASP A 147 9.76 7.30 8.53
N ARG A 148 10.12 8.55 8.83
CA ARG A 148 10.93 9.44 7.98
C ARG A 148 12.40 9.38 8.30
N THR A 149 12.83 8.53 9.25
CA THR A 149 14.23 8.40 9.63
C THR A 149 15.00 7.56 8.63
N LYS A 150 16.11 8.08 8.13
CA LYS A 150 17.04 7.25 7.33
C LYS A 150 17.56 6.12 8.21
N VAL A 151 17.38 4.89 7.77
CA VAL A 151 18.07 3.74 8.38
C VAL A 151 19.57 3.96 8.17
N ARG A 152 20.23 4.52 9.17
CA ARG A 152 21.67 4.66 9.18
C ARG A 152 22.27 3.26 9.30
N ASN A 153 22.88 2.75 8.22
CA ASN A 153 23.63 1.50 8.21
C ASN A 153 24.93 1.67 9.03
N ASN A 154 24.80 1.85 10.33
CA ASN A 154 25.92 1.83 11.23
C ASN A 154 26.36 0.39 11.50
N VAL A 155 27.65 0.18 11.75
CA VAL A 155 28.22 -1.12 12.15
C VAL A 155 27.43 -1.73 13.32
N TRP A 156 26.95 -0.90 14.26
CA TRP A 156 26.08 -1.28 15.35
C TRP A 156 24.72 -1.86 14.93
N THR A 157 24.10 -1.34 13.85
CA THR A 157 22.84 -1.92 13.36
C THR A 157 23.05 -3.26 12.68
N LYS A 158 24.20 -3.46 12.04
CA LYS A 158 24.59 -4.78 11.49
C LYS A 158 24.86 -5.78 12.62
N LEU A 159 25.55 -5.37 13.67
CA LEU A 159 25.82 -6.19 14.84
C LEU A 159 24.53 -6.53 15.62
N ALA A 160 23.65 -5.56 15.82
CA ALA A 160 22.35 -5.77 16.44
C ALA A 160 21.44 -6.71 15.63
N LYS A 161 21.48 -6.63 14.30
CA LYS A 161 20.81 -7.61 13.42
C LYS A 161 21.38 -9.02 13.55
N ALA A 162 22.70 -9.15 13.65
CA ALA A 162 23.39 -10.43 13.86
C ALA A 162 23.04 -11.06 15.22
N LEU A 163 22.89 -10.25 16.27
CA LEU A 163 22.55 -10.71 17.60
C LEU A 163 21.05 -10.97 17.81
N ASN A 164 20.18 -10.69 16.84
CA ASN A 164 18.73 -10.92 16.91
C ASN A 164 18.02 -10.30 18.16
N ILE A 165 18.69 -9.44 18.92
CA ILE A 165 18.26 -8.97 20.24
C ILE A 165 17.13 -7.94 20.12
N PHE A 166 17.14 -7.12 19.05
CA PHE A 166 16.16 -6.04 18.83
C PHE A 166 15.11 -6.34 17.75
N GLN A 167 15.00 -7.59 17.30
CA GLN A 167 14.01 -7.90 16.28
C GLN A 167 12.62 -8.02 16.91
N LYS A 168 11.69 -7.25 16.36
CA LYS A 168 10.26 -7.30 16.74
C LYS A 168 9.73 -8.74 16.69
N LYS A 169 9.03 -9.17 17.74
CA LYS A 169 8.50 -10.53 17.87
C LYS A 169 7.00 -10.48 18.15
N PRO A 170 6.19 -11.32 17.49
CA PRO A 170 4.78 -11.44 17.85
C PRO A 170 4.65 -12.13 19.20
N TYR A 171 3.71 -11.69 20.04
CA TYR A 171 3.33 -12.36 21.28
C TYR A 171 1.82 -12.33 21.45
N ILE A 172 1.28 -13.30 22.19
CA ILE A 172 -0.16 -13.41 22.43
C ILE A 172 -0.47 -12.83 23.81
N GLU A 173 -1.46 -11.94 23.89
CA GLU A 173 -2.07 -11.48 25.14
C GLU A 173 -3.08 -12.55 25.60
N PRO A 174 -2.83 -13.27 26.72
CA PRO A 174 -3.66 -14.40 27.12
C PRO A 174 -5.12 -14.03 27.39
N ASP A 175 -5.33 -12.84 27.97
CA ASP A 175 -6.64 -12.34 28.38
C ASP A 175 -7.56 -12.03 27.19
N LYS A 176 -6.97 -11.69 26.04
CA LYS A 176 -7.70 -11.40 24.80
C LYS A 176 -7.84 -12.62 23.89
N CYS A 177 -7.07 -13.68 24.17
CA CYS A 177 -7.02 -14.86 23.31
C CYS A 177 -8.22 -15.80 23.53
N ILE A 178 -9.07 -15.94 22.50
CA ILE A 178 -10.20 -16.88 22.53
C ILE A 178 -9.83 -18.31 22.08
N ARG A 179 -8.56 -18.60 21.87
CA ARG A 179 -8.03 -19.92 21.52
C ARG A 179 -8.62 -20.55 20.27
N CYS A 180 -9.02 -19.71 19.29
CA CYS A 180 -9.66 -20.15 18.04
C CYS A 180 -8.74 -20.91 17.07
N GLY A 181 -7.41 -20.86 17.25
CA GLY A 181 -6.44 -21.56 16.41
C GLY A 181 -6.15 -20.92 15.05
N ILE A 182 -6.81 -19.81 14.67
CA ILE A 182 -6.59 -19.15 13.36
C ILE A 182 -5.10 -18.81 13.17
N CYS A 183 -4.42 -18.28 14.19
CA CYS A 183 -2.99 -17.96 14.13
C CYS A 183 -2.10 -19.19 13.85
N VAL A 184 -2.49 -20.37 14.33
CA VAL A 184 -1.79 -21.63 14.04
C VAL A 184 -1.99 -22.02 12.58
N ASN A 185 -3.23 -21.97 12.09
CA ASN A 185 -3.55 -22.32 10.70
C ASN A 185 -2.90 -21.34 9.71
N SER A 186 -2.88 -20.04 10.02
CA SER A 186 -2.29 -18.99 9.17
C SER A 186 -0.76 -18.95 9.21
N CYS A 187 -0.11 -19.77 10.05
CA CYS A 187 1.34 -19.81 10.08
C CYS A 187 1.88 -20.49 8.81
N PRO A 188 2.69 -19.79 7.96
CA PRO A 188 3.20 -20.35 6.72
C PRO A 188 4.35 -21.34 6.92
N VAL A 189 4.95 -21.38 8.13
CA VAL A 189 6.04 -22.31 8.44
C VAL A 189 5.51 -23.74 8.49
N PRO A 190 6.04 -24.69 7.73
CA PRO A 190 5.52 -26.06 7.65
C PRO A 190 5.39 -26.75 9.01
N SER A 191 6.40 -26.57 9.89
CA SER A 191 6.41 -27.12 11.25
C SER A 191 5.72 -26.22 12.30
N LYS A 192 4.90 -25.27 11.86
CA LYS A 192 4.21 -24.24 12.66
C LYS A 192 5.08 -23.62 13.77
N ALA A 193 5.37 -22.34 13.60
CA ALA A 193 6.12 -21.57 14.61
C ALA A 193 5.24 -21.13 15.79
N VAL A 194 3.93 -21.19 15.66
CA VAL A 194 2.94 -20.96 16.73
C VAL A 194 2.00 -22.16 16.79
N ASP A 195 1.79 -22.72 17.99
CA ASP A 195 0.98 -23.91 18.16
C ASP A 195 0.51 -24.09 19.60
N PHE A 196 -0.52 -24.96 19.81
CA PHE A 196 -1.09 -25.33 21.11
C PHE A 196 -0.22 -26.36 21.84
N ARG A 197 1.01 -26.05 22.17
CA ARG A 197 1.96 -26.97 22.84
C ARG A 197 1.57 -27.33 24.26
N ASN A 198 0.82 -26.44 24.92
CA ASN A 198 0.34 -26.62 26.30
C ASN A 198 -1.13 -27.05 26.37
N GLY A 199 -1.64 -27.68 25.28
CA GLY A 199 -3.04 -28.09 25.15
C GLY A 199 -3.96 -26.96 24.69
N LYS A 200 -5.10 -27.32 24.10
CA LYS A 200 -6.08 -26.38 23.49
C LYS A 200 -6.78 -25.47 24.51
N ASN A 201 -6.70 -25.77 25.78
CA ASN A 201 -7.27 -24.96 26.86
C ASN A 201 -6.38 -23.72 27.18
N ASN A 202 -5.16 -23.68 26.67
CA ASN A 202 -4.23 -22.58 26.84
C ASN A 202 -4.04 -21.84 25.52
N PRO A 203 -3.64 -20.54 25.55
CA PRO A 203 -3.25 -19.83 24.35
C PRO A 203 -2.10 -20.53 23.62
N PRO A 204 -2.06 -20.47 22.28
CA PRO A 204 -0.92 -20.97 21.52
C PRO A 204 0.38 -20.28 21.93
N VAL A 205 1.49 -20.99 21.84
CA VAL A 205 2.83 -20.45 22.16
C VAL A 205 3.73 -20.43 20.95
N TYR A 206 4.65 -19.45 20.91
CA TYR A 206 5.60 -19.28 19.81
C TYR A 206 6.90 -20.06 20.04
N ASP A 207 7.38 -20.66 18.96
CA ASP A 207 8.78 -21.07 18.81
C ASP A 207 9.51 -20.00 17.99
N TYR A 208 10.19 -19.10 18.69
CA TYR A 208 10.88 -18.00 18.02
C TYR A 208 12.11 -18.44 17.21
N LYS A 209 12.59 -19.69 17.38
CA LYS A 209 13.64 -20.24 16.52
C LYS A 209 13.13 -20.57 15.12
N LYS A 210 11.85 -20.94 15.02
CA LYS A 210 11.17 -21.25 13.75
C LYS A 210 10.44 -20.04 13.16
N CYS A 211 10.09 -19.04 13.99
CA CYS A 211 9.28 -17.91 13.58
C CYS A 211 10.04 -17.00 12.61
N ILE A 212 9.57 -16.93 11.37
CA ILE A 212 10.12 -16.04 10.32
C ILE A 212 9.65 -14.59 10.45
N ARG A 213 8.83 -14.27 11.44
CA ARG A 213 8.32 -12.92 11.75
C ARG A 213 7.55 -12.28 10.60
N CYS A 214 6.77 -13.08 9.88
CA CYS A 214 5.88 -12.59 8.81
C CYS A 214 4.64 -11.86 9.33
N PHE A 215 4.32 -11.99 10.62
CA PHE A 215 3.17 -11.41 11.31
C PHE A 215 1.78 -11.81 10.79
N CYS A 216 1.66 -12.73 9.85
CA CYS A 216 0.36 -13.24 9.36
C CYS A 216 -0.58 -13.67 10.49
N CYS A 217 -0.03 -14.25 11.57
CA CYS A 217 -0.80 -14.63 12.75
C CYS A 217 -1.43 -13.43 13.49
N GLN A 218 -0.76 -12.26 13.46
CA GLN A 218 -1.28 -11.01 14.02
C GLN A 218 -2.42 -10.46 13.17
N GLU A 219 -2.23 -10.42 11.87
CA GLU A 219 -3.20 -9.88 10.92
C GLU A 219 -4.50 -10.69 10.93
N MET A 220 -4.38 -12.02 10.99
CA MET A 220 -5.51 -12.93 10.98
C MET A 220 -6.22 -13.08 12.33
N CYS A 221 -5.72 -12.44 13.40
CA CYS A 221 -6.30 -12.59 14.74
C CYS A 221 -7.60 -11.77 14.91
N PRO A 222 -8.80 -12.39 14.98
CA PRO A 222 -10.07 -11.67 15.02
C PRO A 222 -10.27 -10.83 16.30
N LYS A 223 -9.54 -11.18 17.38
CA LYS A 223 -9.59 -10.48 18.67
C LYS A 223 -8.41 -9.53 18.87
N LYS A 224 -7.56 -9.32 17.83
CA LYS A 224 -6.35 -8.50 17.92
C LYS A 224 -5.51 -8.83 19.18
N ALA A 225 -5.53 -10.09 19.59
CA ALA A 225 -4.82 -10.59 20.78
C ALA A 225 -3.32 -10.76 20.56
N ILE A 226 -2.83 -10.61 19.32
CA ILE A 226 -1.41 -10.76 19.01
C ILE A 226 -0.82 -9.36 18.81
N LYS A 227 0.19 -9.07 19.62
CA LYS A 227 0.93 -7.81 19.60
C LYS A 227 2.38 -8.03 19.18
N VAL A 228 3.07 -6.97 18.87
CA VAL A 228 4.50 -6.96 18.49
C VAL A 228 5.29 -6.22 19.56
N LYS A 229 6.36 -6.82 20.05
CA LYS A 229 7.29 -6.20 20.99
C LYS A 229 8.73 -6.31 20.50
#